data_8c64f26aebcc8ef152ca3a06cbadf626
#
_entry.id   8c64f26aebcc8ef152ca3a06cbadf626
#
_cell.length_a   1.000
_cell.length_b   1.000
_cell.length_c   1.000
_cell.angle_alpha   90.00
_cell.angle_beta   90.00
_cell.angle_gamma   90.00
#
_symmetry.space_group_name_H-M   'P 1'
#
loop_
_entity.id
_entity.type
_entity.pdbx_description
1 polymer ?
#
loop_
_entity_poly.entity_id
_entity_poly.type
_entity_poly.pdbx_seq_one_letter_code
_entity_poly.pdbx_strand_id
1 'polypeptide(L)'
;PYKYVDRSRIYYIHEIDGTMPYIQLKGEILGFETIGEGRQRRLIAHFSDGTGIVDLVWFQGIKFLVGKYKVHQEYIVFGKPSVFNGRINIAHPDIDNASELKLSTMGLQPYYNTTEKMKRSSLNSHAIEKMMSAVVQQLREPLPETLSLPILTEHHLMPLTEALMNIHFPANPELLRKAQYRLKFEELFYVQLNILRY
;
A
#
# COMPACT_ATOMS: atom_id res chain seq x y z
N PRO A 1 -9.76 3.42 2.59
CA PRO A 1 -8.36 3.79 2.29
C PRO A 1 -8.19 5.30 2.08
N TYR A 2 -7.02 5.83 2.39
CA TYR A 2 -6.71 7.25 2.20
C TYR A 2 -6.33 7.58 0.75
N LYS A 3 -5.59 6.69 0.12
CA LYS A 3 -5.18 6.77 -1.29
C LYS A 3 -4.95 5.37 -1.84
N TYR A 4 -4.73 5.30 -3.14
CA TYR A 4 -4.34 4.07 -3.83
C TYR A 4 -2.98 4.26 -4.45
N VAL A 5 -2.19 3.20 -4.43
CA VAL A 5 -0.88 3.15 -5.05
C VAL A 5 -0.91 2.08 -6.11
N ASP A 6 -0.50 2.45 -7.32
CA ASP A 6 -0.40 1.51 -8.43
C ASP A 6 0.87 0.67 -8.27
N ARG A 7 0.70 -0.63 -8.03
CA ARG A 7 1.78 -1.62 -7.98
C ARG A 7 1.78 -2.55 -9.19
N SER A 8 1.14 -2.15 -10.28
CA SER A 8 1.08 -2.98 -11.49
C SER A 8 2.41 -3.06 -12.23
N ARG A 9 3.30 -2.08 -12.02
CA ARG A 9 4.59 -1.98 -12.71
C ARG A 9 5.76 -2.23 -11.76
N ILE A 10 6.66 -3.12 -12.18
CA ILE A 10 8.00 -3.26 -11.62
C ILE A 10 8.95 -2.47 -12.52
N TYR A 11 9.71 -1.55 -11.91
CA TYR A 11 10.73 -0.75 -12.59
C TYR A 11 12.08 -1.43 -12.48
N TYR A 12 12.95 -1.17 -13.45
CA TYR A 12 14.36 -1.47 -13.33
C TYR A 12 15.11 -0.31 -12.69
N ILE A 13 16.17 -0.61 -11.93
CA ILE A 13 16.93 0.42 -11.19
C ILE A 13 17.54 1.46 -12.14
N HIS A 14 17.97 1.07 -13.33
CA HIS A 14 18.50 2.01 -14.33
C HIS A 14 17.43 2.98 -14.89
N GLU A 15 16.14 2.66 -14.75
CA GLU A 15 15.04 3.52 -15.22
C GLU A 15 14.62 4.58 -14.19
N ILE A 16 15.02 4.44 -12.93
CA ILE A 16 14.53 5.29 -11.86
C ILE A 16 15.39 6.51 -11.62
N ASP A 17 14.76 7.57 -11.16
CA ASP A 17 15.39 8.78 -10.65
C ASP A 17 14.78 9.18 -9.29
N GLY A 18 15.38 10.18 -8.64
CA GLY A 18 14.94 10.66 -7.33
C GLY A 18 13.66 11.50 -7.34
N THR A 19 13.09 11.80 -8.51
CA THR A 19 11.88 12.64 -8.67
C THR A 19 10.62 11.81 -8.81
N MET A 20 10.76 10.52 -9.11
CA MET A 20 9.64 9.61 -9.32
C MET A 20 8.73 9.49 -8.10
N PRO A 21 7.44 9.20 -8.28
CA PRO A 21 6.53 8.85 -7.20
C PRO A 21 6.93 7.52 -6.56
N TYR A 22 6.04 6.91 -5.79
CA TYR A 22 6.25 5.55 -5.28
C TYR A 22 6.43 4.57 -6.42
N ILE A 23 7.48 3.75 -6.34
CA ILE A 23 7.86 2.74 -7.34
C ILE A 23 7.98 1.37 -6.69
N GLN A 24 7.97 0.34 -7.52
CA GLN A 24 8.21 -1.05 -7.12
C GLN A 24 9.41 -1.60 -7.90
N LEU A 25 10.32 -2.21 -7.17
CA LEU A 25 11.53 -2.86 -7.70
C LEU A 25 11.51 -4.34 -7.33
N LYS A 26 12.10 -5.18 -8.17
CA LYS A 26 12.35 -6.58 -7.88
C LYS A 26 13.86 -6.85 -8.00
N GLY A 27 14.43 -7.48 -6.99
CA GLY A 27 15.87 -7.75 -6.96
C GLY A 27 16.31 -8.41 -5.66
N GLU A 28 17.59 -8.37 -5.38
CA GLU A 28 18.19 -8.98 -4.20
C GLU A 28 18.99 -7.97 -3.35
N ILE A 29 19.11 -8.28 -2.06
CA ILE A 29 19.97 -7.54 -1.14
C ILE A 29 21.38 -8.12 -1.25
N LEU A 30 22.35 -7.28 -1.63
CA LEU A 30 23.76 -7.67 -1.77
C LEU A 30 24.51 -7.63 -0.43
N GLY A 31 24.08 -6.77 0.49
CA GLY A 31 24.74 -6.61 1.78
C GLY A 31 24.07 -5.53 2.63
N PHE A 32 24.51 -5.47 3.88
CA PHE A 32 24.04 -4.49 4.87
C PHE A 32 25.22 -3.69 5.40
N GLU A 33 24.98 -2.40 5.64
CA GLU A 33 25.90 -1.50 6.29
C GLU A 33 25.19 -0.73 7.39
N THR A 34 25.85 -0.49 8.51
CA THR A 34 25.35 0.37 9.59
C THR A 34 26.24 1.58 9.70
N ILE A 35 25.67 2.78 9.51
CA ILE A 35 26.39 4.04 9.56
C ILE A 35 25.89 4.88 10.72
N GLY A 36 26.81 5.60 11.38
CA GLY A 36 26.53 6.53 12.48
C GLY A 36 26.34 5.84 13.82
N GLU A 37 26.27 6.65 14.88
CA GLU A 37 26.13 6.21 16.27
C GLU A 37 24.94 6.89 16.94
N GLY A 38 24.42 6.27 18.00
CA GLY A 38 23.34 6.80 18.81
C GLY A 38 22.08 7.09 18.01
N ARG A 39 21.60 8.33 18.06
CA ARG A 39 20.38 8.77 17.36
C ARG A 39 20.56 8.95 15.85
N GLN A 40 21.80 9.05 15.36
CA GLN A 40 22.11 9.19 13.94
C GLN A 40 22.38 7.85 13.26
N ARG A 41 22.28 6.75 14.00
CA ARG A 41 22.47 5.41 13.48
C ARG A 41 21.41 5.07 12.44
N ARG A 42 21.86 4.59 11.28
CA ARG A 42 21.00 4.12 10.19
C ARG A 42 21.49 2.78 9.65
N LEU A 43 20.57 1.94 9.25
CA LEU A 43 20.83 0.70 8.53
C LEU A 43 20.64 0.96 7.05
N ILE A 44 21.58 0.52 6.24
CA ILE A 44 21.52 0.58 4.78
C ILE A 44 21.59 -0.84 4.24
N ALA A 45 20.70 -1.20 3.33
CA ALA A 45 20.81 -2.41 2.53
C ALA A 45 21.07 -2.03 1.07
N HIS A 46 22.11 -2.57 0.48
CA HIS A 46 22.42 -2.40 -0.93
C HIS A 46 21.56 -3.36 -1.74
N PHE A 47 20.64 -2.84 -2.53
CA PHE A 47 19.67 -3.61 -3.30
C PHE A 47 19.95 -3.50 -4.79
N SER A 48 19.96 -4.62 -5.50
CA SER A 48 20.26 -4.69 -6.93
C SER A 48 19.28 -5.58 -7.69
N ASP A 49 18.96 -5.18 -8.90
CA ASP A 49 18.23 -5.98 -9.90
C ASP A 49 19.12 -6.44 -11.05
N GLY A 50 20.45 -6.25 -10.93
CA GLY A 50 21.43 -6.49 -11.98
C GLY A 50 21.63 -5.34 -12.97
N THR A 51 20.74 -4.33 -13.00
CA THR A 51 20.88 -3.13 -13.87
C THR A 51 21.48 -1.94 -13.14
N GLY A 52 21.43 -1.95 -11.78
CA GLY A 52 21.95 -0.90 -10.94
C GLY A 52 21.89 -1.27 -9.45
N ILE A 53 22.20 -0.30 -8.60
CA ILE A 53 22.14 -0.44 -7.14
C ILE A 53 21.40 0.75 -6.56
N VAL A 54 20.47 0.48 -5.62
CA VAL A 54 19.83 1.49 -4.77
C VAL A 54 20.06 1.17 -3.30
N ASP A 55 20.12 2.20 -2.47
CA ASP A 55 20.26 2.04 -1.03
C ASP A 55 18.89 2.06 -0.35
N LEU A 56 18.54 0.99 0.34
CA LEU A 56 17.36 0.93 1.21
C LEU A 56 17.78 1.38 2.60
N VAL A 57 17.15 2.45 3.14
CA VAL A 57 17.63 3.13 4.34
C VAL A 57 16.59 3.13 5.45
N TRP A 58 17.00 2.73 6.65
CA TRP A 58 16.18 2.79 7.87
C TRP A 58 16.87 3.59 8.95
N PHE A 59 16.15 4.55 9.51
CA PHE A 59 16.60 5.40 10.62
C PHE A 59 16.07 4.92 11.98
N GLN A 60 15.08 4.01 11.97
CA GLN A 60 14.42 3.50 13.18
C GLN A 60 14.18 1.99 13.05
N GLY A 61 14.01 1.32 14.19
CA GLY A 61 13.69 -0.11 14.21
C GLY A 61 14.85 -1.04 13.79
N ILE A 62 16.07 -0.52 13.72
CA ILE A 62 17.26 -1.25 13.20
C ILE A 62 17.43 -2.61 13.88
N LYS A 63 17.23 -2.68 15.21
CA LYS A 63 17.36 -3.93 15.97
C LYS A 63 16.42 -5.05 15.51
N PHE A 64 15.22 -4.68 15.00
CA PHE A 64 14.23 -5.62 14.48
C PHE A 64 14.45 -5.98 13.00
N LEU A 65 15.22 -5.17 12.29
CA LEU A 65 15.51 -5.37 10.86
C LEU A 65 16.76 -6.23 10.65
N VAL A 66 17.71 -6.16 11.58
CA VAL A 66 18.91 -7.00 11.56
C VAL A 66 18.48 -8.47 11.65
N GLY A 67 18.81 -9.25 10.63
CA GLY A 67 18.45 -10.67 10.53
C GLY A 67 17.05 -10.96 9.96
N LYS A 68 16.20 -9.92 9.75
CA LYS A 68 14.89 -10.11 9.11
C LYS A 68 14.99 -10.43 7.61
N TYR A 69 15.92 -9.77 6.94
CA TYR A 69 16.14 -9.96 5.50
C TYR A 69 17.48 -10.66 5.27
N LYS A 70 17.51 -11.53 4.27
CA LYS A 70 18.69 -12.32 3.90
C LYS A 70 19.36 -11.73 2.66
N VAL A 71 20.69 -11.79 2.62
CA VAL A 71 21.46 -11.47 1.41
C VAL A 71 21.23 -12.53 0.34
N HIS A 72 21.29 -12.14 -0.93
CA HIS A 72 21.09 -13.01 -2.10
C HIS A 72 19.74 -13.74 -2.13
N GLN A 73 18.74 -13.16 -1.46
CA GLN A 73 17.35 -13.58 -1.58
C GLN A 73 16.57 -12.51 -2.36
N GLU A 74 15.66 -12.96 -3.22
CA GLU A 74 14.86 -12.09 -4.08
C GLU A 74 13.70 -11.47 -3.29
N TYR A 75 13.59 -10.15 -3.37
CA TYR A 75 12.55 -9.35 -2.73
C TYR A 75 11.87 -8.41 -3.72
N ILE A 76 10.64 -8.04 -3.39
CA ILE A 76 9.94 -6.91 -3.99
C ILE A 76 10.03 -5.74 -3.00
N VAL A 77 10.57 -4.62 -3.47
CA VAL A 77 10.75 -3.39 -2.70
C VAL A 77 9.81 -2.34 -3.22
N PHE A 78 9.03 -1.73 -2.34
CA PHE A 78 8.14 -0.63 -2.67
C PHE A 78 8.46 0.59 -1.83
N GLY A 79 8.62 1.75 -2.46
CA GLY A 79 8.91 3.00 -1.77
C GLY A 79 9.09 4.18 -2.72
N LYS A 80 9.31 5.35 -2.12
CA LYS A 80 9.57 6.57 -2.89
C LYS A 80 11.08 6.76 -3.02
N PRO A 81 11.62 6.80 -4.25
CA PRO A 81 13.03 7.08 -4.46
C PRO A 81 13.35 8.54 -4.13
N SER A 82 14.56 8.78 -3.69
CA SER A 82 15.15 10.10 -3.48
C SER A 82 16.64 10.06 -3.77
N VAL A 83 17.25 11.19 -4.02
CA VAL A 83 18.70 11.30 -4.21
C VAL A 83 19.35 11.85 -2.96
N PHE A 84 20.34 11.16 -2.45
CA PHE A 84 21.18 11.63 -1.35
C PHE A 84 22.65 11.30 -1.64
N ASN A 85 23.53 12.31 -1.58
CA ASN A 85 24.95 12.19 -1.92
C ASN A 85 25.21 11.55 -3.31
N GLY A 86 24.39 11.90 -4.31
CA GLY A 86 24.52 11.39 -5.67
C GLY A 86 24.07 9.94 -5.87
N ARG A 87 23.51 9.30 -4.85
CA ARG A 87 22.95 7.94 -4.93
C ARG A 87 21.44 7.96 -4.77
N ILE A 88 20.77 7.07 -5.47
CA ILE A 88 19.34 6.84 -5.30
C ILE A 88 19.15 5.97 -4.04
N ASN A 89 18.25 6.43 -3.17
CA ASN A 89 17.88 5.69 -1.97
C ASN A 89 16.36 5.67 -1.79
N ILE A 90 15.90 4.68 -1.02
CA ILE A 90 14.50 4.53 -0.62
C ILE A 90 14.46 4.43 0.90
N ALA A 91 13.88 5.43 1.55
CA ALA A 91 13.78 5.49 3.01
C ALA A 91 12.55 4.69 3.49
N HIS A 92 12.77 3.82 4.48
CA HIS A 92 11.73 2.98 5.09
C HIS A 92 10.85 2.25 4.05
N PRO A 93 11.44 1.50 3.09
CA PRO A 93 10.66 0.79 2.08
C PRO A 93 9.80 -0.31 2.71
N ASP A 94 8.69 -0.63 2.04
CA ASP A 94 8.00 -1.89 2.24
C ASP A 94 8.75 -2.98 1.46
N ILE A 95 9.03 -4.10 2.12
CA ILE A 95 9.76 -5.22 1.51
C ILE A 95 8.96 -6.50 1.70
N ASP A 96 8.63 -7.14 0.60
CA ASP A 96 7.94 -8.42 0.54
C ASP A 96 8.83 -9.49 -0.09
N ASN A 97 8.69 -10.74 0.34
CA ASN A 97 9.35 -11.86 -0.28
C ASN A 97 8.81 -12.06 -1.71
N ALA A 98 9.67 -12.12 -2.71
CA ALA A 98 9.22 -12.30 -4.10
C ALA A 98 8.43 -13.60 -4.32
N SER A 99 8.75 -14.66 -3.54
CA SER A 99 8.04 -15.95 -3.58
C SER A 99 6.65 -15.93 -2.92
N GLU A 100 6.39 -14.97 -2.03
CA GLU A 100 5.13 -14.85 -1.30
C GLU A 100 4.16 -13.87 -1.96
N LEU A 101 4.63 -13.10 -2.94
CA LEU A 101 3.82 -12.13 -3.64
C LEU A 101 2.84 -12.86 -4.56
N LYS A 102 1.60 -12.99 -4.10
CA LYS A 102 0.51 -13.44 -4.96
C LYS A 102 0.25 -12.37 -6.03
N LEU A 103 0.00 -12.78 -7.25
CA LEU A 103 -0.41 -11.92 -8.38
C LEU A 103 -1.60 -10.98 -8.02
N SER A 104 -2.36 -11.29 -6.98
CA SER A 104 -3.45 -10.46 -6.45
C SER A 104 -3.01 -9.12 -5.82
N THR A 105 -1.72 -8.92 -5.58
CA THR A 105 -1.16 -7.65 -5.09
C THR A 105 -0.63 -6.76 -6.22
N MET A 106 -0.69 -7.22 -7.47
CA MET A 106 -0.38 -6.38 -8.63
C MET A 106 -1.63 -5.59 -9.04
N GLY A 107 -1.64 -4.31 -8.76
CA GLY A 107 -2.75 -3.42 -9.08
C GLY A 107 -2.82 -2.21 -8.16
N LEU A 108 -4.00 -1.62 -8.07
CA LEU A 108 -4.27 -0.50 -7.18
C LEU A 108 -4.36 -0.97 -5.72
N GLN A 109 -3.28 -0.81 -4.98
CA GLN A 109 -3.22 -1.18 -3.58
C GLN A 109 -3.75 -0.06 -2.68
N PRO A 110 -4.65 -0.37 -1.74
CA PRO A 110 -5.15 0.60 -0.79
C PRO A 110 -4.04 1.02 0.20
N TYR A 111 -3.92 2.30 0.43
CA TYR A 111 -3.05 2.85 1.46
C TYR A 111 -3.90 3.44 2.58
N TYR A 112 -3.67 2.99 3.81
CA TYR A 112 -4.41 3.42 5.00
C TYR A 112 -3.60 4.42 5.80
N ASN A 113 -4.28 5.46 6.29
CA ASN A 113 -3.67 6.41 7.19
C ASN A 113 -3.32 5.72 8.53
N THR A 114 -2.11 5.92 8.98
CA THR A 114 -1.62 5.39 10.25
C THR A 114 -0.89 6.47 11.03
N THR A 115 -1.09 6.49 12.34
CA THR A 115 -0.35 7.38 13.24
C THR A 115 1.02 6.81 13.55
N GLU A 116 1.95 7.63 14.02
CA GLU A 116 3.27 7.17 14.45
C GLU A 116 3.17 6.13 15.59
N LYS A 117 2.17 6.26 16.47
CA LYS A 117 1.91 5.27 17.53
C LYS A 117 1.52 3.91 16.94
N MET A 118 0.66 3.90 15.92
CA MET A 118 0.26 2.66 15.23
C MET A 118 1.45 2.00 14.53
N LYS A 119 2.27 2.78 13.84
CA LYS A 119 3.49 2.26 13.17
C LYS A 119 4.47 1.63 14.16
N ARG A 120 4.66 2.25 15.33
CA ARG A 120 5.51 1.70 16.41
C ARG A 120 5.00 0.36 16.95
N SER A 121 3.68 0.14 16.90
CA SER A 121 3.02 -1.12 17.29
C SER A 121 2.87 -2.08 16.10
N SER A 122 3.64 -1.91 15.03
CA SER A 122 3.59 -2.72 13.79
C SER A 122 2.23 -2.67 13.07
N LEU A 123 1.37 -1.72 13.42
CA LEU A 123 0.09 -1.50 12.76
C LEU A 123 0.24 -0.46 11.64
N ASN A 124 0.94 -0.84 10.59
CA ASN A 124 1.11 -0.03 9.38
C ASN A 124 -0.03 -0.29 8.35
N SER A 125 0.01 0.42 7.23
CA SER A 125 -0.99 0.27 6.16
C SER A 125 -1.14 -1.17 5.66
N HIS A 126 -0.04 -1.91 5.54
CA HIS A 126 -0.05 -3.30 5.10
C HIS A 126 -0.70 -4.25 6.15
N ALA A 127 -0.48 -4.00 7.44
CA ALA A 127 -1.16 -4.76 8.50
C ALA A 127 -2.67 -4.54 8.46
N ILE A 128 -3.12 -3.30 8.22
CA ILE A 128 -4.55 -2.97 8.06
C ILE A 128 -5.11 -3.66 6.80
N GLU A 129 -4.39 -3.64 5.69
CA GLU A 129 -4.78 -4.34 4.47
C GLU A 129 -4.97 -5.84 4.70
N LYS A 130 -4.05 -6.50 5.40
CA LYS A 130 -4.18 -7.93 5.76
C LYS A 130 -5.41 -8.20 6.61
N MET A 131 -5.69 -7.34 7.60
CA MET A 131 -6.91 -7.47 8.42
C MET A 131 -8.16 -7.30 7.57
N MET A 132 -8.22 -6.31 6.69
CA MET A 132 -9.34 -6.10 5.77
C MET A 132 -9.53 -7.29 4.82
N SER A 133 -8.44 -7.85 4.28
CA SER A 133 -8.49 -9.06 3.46
C SER A 133 -9.10 -10.24 4.22
N ALA A 134 -8.69 -10.45 5.47
CA ALA A 134 -9.25 -11.51 6.30
C ALA A 134 -10.74 -11.31 6.59
N VAL A 135 -11.18 -10.07 6.84
CA VAL A 135 -12.59 -9.73 7.04
C VAL A 135 -13.40 -10.02 5.79
N VAL A 136 -12.94 -9.56 4.62
CA VAL A 136 -13.63 -9.78 3.34
C VAL A 136 -13.74 -11.26 3.00
N GLN A 137 -12.71 -12.06 3.26
CA GLN A 137 -12.72 -13.51 3.03
C GLN A 137 -13.69 -14.27 3.96
N GLN A 138 -14.04 -13.70 5.10
CA GLN A 138 -14.99 -14.29 6.05
C GLN A 138 -16.44 -13.88 5.78
N LEU A 139 -16.69 -12.91 4.90
CA LEU A 139 -18.04 -12.54 4.48
C LEU A 139 -18.65 -13.69 3.67
N ARG A 140 -19.59 -14.41 4.29
CA ARG A 140 -20.32 -15.52 3.65
C ARG A 140 -21.55 -15.06 2.90
N GLU A 141 -22.16 -13.97 3.34
CA GLU A 141 -23.38 -13.39 2.79
C GLU A 141 -23.18 -11.92 2.45
N PRO A 142 -23.86 -11.40 1.43
CA PRO A 142 -23.86 -9.98 1.13
C PRO A 142 -24.32 -9.16 2.33
N LEU A 143 -23.71 -8.01 2.54
CA LEU A 143 -24.16 -7.06 3.56
C LEU A 143 -25.56 -6.52 3.20
N PRO A 144 -26.43 -6.28 4.20
CA PRO A 144 -27.74 -5.67 3.95
C PRO A 144 -27.58 -4.34 3.22
N GLU A 145 -28.38 -4.18 2.15
CA GLU A 145 -28.37 -2.94 1.39
C GLU A 145 -28.97 -1.79 2.20
N THR A 146 -28.35 -0.64 2.15
CA THR A 146 -28.73 0.56 2.92
C THR A 146 -29.60 1.52 2.13
N LEU A 147 -29.53 1.48 0.80
CA LEU A 147 -30.35 2.29 -0.10
C LEU A 147 -31.44 1.46 -0.73
N SER A 148 -32.61 2.07 -0.97
CA SER A 148 -33.73 1.39 -1.64
C SER A 148 -33.41 1.07 -3.10
N LEU A 149 -33.99 0.00 -3.62
CA LEU A 149 -33.81 -0.44 -5.00
C LEU A 149 -34.10 0.66 -6.05
N PRO A 150 -35.15 1.49 -5.91
CA PRO A 150 -35.38 2.60 -6.83
C PRO A 150 -34.18 3.57 -6.91
N ILE A 151 -33.61 3.94 -5.76
CA ILE A 151 -32.45 4.85 -5.71
C ILE A 151 -31.22 4.21 -6.39
N LEU A 152 -30.95 2.94 -6.12
CA LEU A 152 -29.85 2.22 -6.76
C LEU A 152 -30.00 2.21 -8.28
N THR A 153 -31.21 1.95 -8.78
CA THR A 153 -31.50 1.85 -10.21
C THR A 153 -31.42 3.21 -10.89
N GLU A 154 -32.07 4.23 -10.33
CA GLU A 154 -32.11 5.58 -10.88
C GLU A 154 -30.70 6.20 -11.01
N HIS A 155 -29.87 6.02 -10.01
CA HIS A 155 -28.52 6.59 -9.98
C HIS A 155 -27.42 5.62 -10.44
N HIS A 156 -27.79 4.46 -10.98
CA HIS A 156 -26.85 3.43 -11.46
C HIS A 156 -25.76 3.08 -10.44
N LEU A 157 -26.18 2.95 -9.17
CA LEU A 157 -25.27 2.66 -8.07
C LEU A 157 -24.97 1.16 -7.96
N MET A 158 -23.72 0.82 -7.70
CA MET A 158 -23.37 -0.57 -7.42
C MET A 158 -23.87 -1.00 -6.03
N PRO A 159 -24.13 -2.32 -5.80
CA PRO A 159 -24.51 -2.84 -4.50
C PRO A 159 -23.49 -2.53 -3.42
N LEU A 160 -23.94 -2.38 -2.16
CA LEU A 160 -23.08 -1.99 -1.03
C LEU A 160 -21.89 -2.95 -0.84
N THR A 161 -22.15 -4.25 -0.86
CA THR A 161 -21.08 -5.26 -0.68
C THR A 161 -20.01 -5.14 -1.77
N GLU A 162 -20.43 -4.98 -3.03
CA GLU A 162 -19.52 -4.82 -4.16
C GLU A 162 -18.70 -3.51 -4.03
N ALA A 163 -19.36 -2.42 -3.60
CA ALA A 163 -18.69 -1.15 -3.36
C ALA A 163 -17.63 -1.26 -2.25
N LEU A 164 -17.95 -1.92 -1.14
CA LEU A 164 -17.00 -2.13 -0.05
C LEU A 164 -15.84 -3.06 -0.45
N MET A 165 -16.09 -4.06 -1.25
CA MET A 165 -15.02 -4.90 -1.79
C MET A 165 -14.09 -4.09 -2.71
N ASN A 166 -14.64 -3.35 -3.65
CA ASN A 166 -13.84 -2.58 -4.61
C ASN A 166 -13.19 -1.32 -4.03
N ILE A 167 -13.68 -0.77 -2.91
CA ILE A 167 -12.97 0.32 -2.22
C ILE A 167 -11.73 -0.17 -1.49
N HIS A 168 -11.69 -1.43 -1.05
CA HIS A 168 -10.55 -2.02 -0.37
C HIS A 168 -9.64 -2.83 -1.32
N PHE A 169 -10.22 -3.53 -2.28
CA PHE A 169 -9.50 -4.41 -3.21
C PHE A 169 -10.03 -4.19 -4.64
N PRO A 170 -9.73 -3.04 -5.25
CA PRO A 170 -10.26 -2.70 -6.56
C PRO A 170 -9.69 -3.63 -7.63
N ALA A 171 -10.56 -4.28 -8.38
CA ALA A 171 -10.14 -5.12 -9.50
C ALA A 171 -9.59 -4.28 -10.68
N ASN A 172 -10.08 -3.05 -10.84
CA ASN A 172 -9.61 -2.10 -11.84
C ASN A 172 -10.00 -0.66 -11.45
N PRO A 173 -9.45 0.38 -12.13
CA PRO A 173 -9.74 1.78 -11.81
C PRO A 173 -11.21 2.18 -12.02
N GLU A 174 -11.92 1.54 -12.94
CA GLU A 174 -13.33 1.83 -13.21
C GLU A 174 -14.21 1.37 -12.05
N LEU A 175 -14.04 0.15 -11.58
CA LEU A 175 -14.76 -0.38 -10.42
C LEU A 175 -14.45 0.40 -9.14
N LEU A 176 -13.20 0.83 -8.97
CA LEU A 176 -12.84 1.73 -7.87
C LEU A 176 -13.63 3.03 -7.92
N ARG A 177 -13.72 3.67 -9.10
CA ARG A 177 -14.49 4.92 -9.27
C ARG A 177 -15.98 4.71 -8.97
N LYS A 178 -16.58 3.61 -9.44
CA LYS A 178 -17.98 3.26 -9.14
C LYS A 178 -18.20 3.04 -7.65
N ALA A 179 -17.28 2.33 -6.97
CA ALA A 179 -17.32 2.12 -5.53
C ALA A 179 -17.24 3.45 -4.76
N GLN A 180 -16.31 4.33 -5.13
CA GLN A 180 -16.17 5.65 -4.53
C GLN A 180 -17.43 6.49 -4.73
N TYR A 181 -18.03 6.47 -5.94
CA TYR A 181 -19.27 7.17 -6.23
C TYR A 181 -20.40 6.66 -5.35
N ARG A 182 -20.59 5.34 -5.26
CA ARG A 182 -21.61 4.70 -4.43
C ARG A 182 -21.53 5.12 -2.96
N LEU A 183 -20.34 5.03 -2.37
CA LEU A 183 -20.15 5.34 -0.95
C LEU A 183 -20.29 6.84 -0.65
N LYS A 184 -19.79 7.72 -1.53
CA LYS A 184 -19.99 9.17 -1.42
C LYS A 184 -21.45 9.56 -1.57
N PHE A 185 -22.15 8.95 -2.52
CA PHE A 185 -23.58 9.19 -2.71
C PHE A 185 -24.36 8.86 -1.42
N GLU A 186 -24.12 7.68 -0.86
CA GLU A 186 -24.79 7.25 0.37
C GLU A 186 -24.54 8.20 1.53
N GLU A 187 -23.28 8.58 1.75
CA GLU A 187 -22.89 9.50 2.83
C GLU A 187 -23.64 10.84 2.68
N LEU A 188 -23.60 11.44 1.48
CA LEU A 188 -24.28 12.71 1.20
C LEU A 188 -25.80 12.59 1.27
N PHE A 189 -26.37 11.48 0.80
CA PHE A 189 -27.79 11.21 0.86
C PHE A 189 -28.30 11.19 2.31
N TYR A 190 -27.63 10.48 3.21
CA TYR A 190 -28.02 10.46 4.61
C TYR A 190 -27.78 11.77 5.34
N VAL A 191 -26.72 12.51 5.02
CA VAL A 191 -26.51 13.87 5.52
C VAL A 191 -27.67 14.76 5.12
N GLN A 192 -28.07 14.74 3.84
CA GLN A 192 -29.18 15.53 3.33
C GLN A 192 -30.52 15.15 3.98
N LEU A 193 -30.79 13.85 4.13
CA LEU A 193 -32.01 13.39 4.83
C LEU A 193 -32.06 13.88 6.27
N ASN A 194 -30.94 13.88 6.98
CA ASN A 194 -30.87 14.38 8.34
C ASN A 194 -31.16 15.88 8.41
N ILE A 195 -30.67 16.68 7.46
CA ILE A 195 -30.95 18.11 7.38
C ILE A 195 -32.44 18.37 7.11
N LEU A 196 -33.05 17.59 6.20
CA LEU A 196 -34.47 17.75 5.84
C LEU A 196 -35.45 17.30 6.94
N ARG A 197 -34.95 16.59 7.94
CA ARG A 197 -35.74 16.04 9.04
C ARG A 197 -35.91 17.04 10.20
N TYR A 198 -35.14 18.12 10.19
CA TYR A 198 -35.21 19.23 11.14
C TYR A 198 -35.82 20.45 10.48
#